data_b4141a8f606501025418d2d0b65b27e2
#
_entry.id   b4141a8f606501025418d2d0b65b27e2
#
_cell.length_a   1.000
_cell.length_b   1.000
_cell.length_c   1.000
_cell.angle_alpha   90.00
_cell.angle_beta   90.00
_cell.angle_gamma   90.00
#
_symmetry.space_group_name_H-M   'P 1'
#
loop_
_entity.id
_entity.type
_entity.pdbx_description
1 polymer ?
#
loop_
_entity_poly.entity_id
_entity_poly.type
_entity_poly.pdbx_seq_one_letter_code
_entity_poly.pdbx_strand_id
1 'polypeptide(L)'
;MKRTFITTFFAMLMALITVSCHSDDDEIGYADLPTTAQLFVKQYFADATYSRVEKEKDNGTWEYEVWLNDGTQVEFNEKGEWTSIECKYSTLPAGIIPAAILADIAKRYPGLKPYKIEKEVGGYEIDIPGFDLYYTYSGEFIRAEIDR
;
A
#
# COMPACT_ATOMS: atom_id res chain seq x y z
N MET A 1 -45.86 -62.21 -12.24
CA MET A 1 -44.79 -61.73 -11.36
C MET A 1 -44.36 -60.35 -11.85
N LYS A 2 -44.82 -59.30 -11.18
CA LYS A 2 -44.45 -57.91 -11.53
C LYS A 2 -43.42 -57.45 -10.48
N ARG A 3 -42.17 -57.18 -10.93
CA ARG A 3 -41.12 -56.62 -10.09
C ARG A 3 -41.18 -55.11 -10.16
N THR A 4 -41.53 -54.49 -9.07
CA THR A 4 -41.56 -53.04 -8.89
C THR A 4 -40.16 -52.55 -8.53
N PHE A 5 -39.55 -51.76 -9.39
CA PHE A 5 -38.30 -51.07 -9.11
C PHE A 5 -38.63 -49.77 -8.34
N ILE A 6 -38.20 -49.69 -7.10
CA ILE A 6 -38.23 -48.48 -6.28
C ILE A 6 -36.95 -47.72 -6.58
N THR A 7 -37.10 -46.60 -7.32
CA THR A 7 -35.99 -45.69 -7.61
C THR A 7 -35.89 -44.70 -6.42
N THR A 8 -34.93 -44.93 -5.56
CA THR A 8 -34.62 -43.99 -4.46
C THR A 8 -33.88 -42.77 -5.03
N PHE A 9 -34.57 -41.64 -5.10
CA PHE A 9 -34.00 -40.38 -5.52
C PHE A 9 -33.25 -39.76 -4.32
N PHE A 10 -31.91 -39.89 -4.30
CA PHE A 10 -31.05 -39.32 -3.32
C PHE A 10 -30.82 -37.85 -3.71
N ALA A 11 -31.59 -36.95 -3.14
CA ALA A 11 -31.39 -35.51 -3.27
C ALA A 11 -30.13 -35.10 -2.48
N MET A 12 -29.01 -34.95 -3.18
CA MET A 12 -27.76 -34.42 -2.62
C MET A 12 -27.90 -32.90 -2.49
N LEU A 13 -28.21 -32.46 -1.27
CA LEU A 13 -28.25 -31.07 -0.89
C LEU A 13 -26.80 -30.53 -0.86
N MET A 14 -26.34 -29.92 -1.97
CA MET A 14 -25.10 -29.15 -2.00
C MET A 14 -25.31 -27.89 -1.14
N ALA A 15 -24.83 -27.92 0.09
CA ALA A 15 -24.61 -26.72 0.87
C ALA A 15 -23.48 -25.92 0.21
N LEU A 16 -23.84 -24.86 -0.52
CA LEU A 16 -22.92 -23.81 -0.96
C LEU A 16 -22.41 -23.10 0.29
N ILE A 17 -21.25 -23.53 0.78
CA ILE A 17 -20.49 -22.77 1.75
C ILE A 17 -19.91 -21.60 0.95
N THR A 18 -20.58 -20.45 0.98
CA THR A 18 -19.98 -19.18 0.59
C THR A 18 -18.93 -18.86 1.66
N VAL A 19 -17.67 -19.18 1.38
CA VAL A 19 -16.56 -18.61 2.12
C VAL A 19 -16.57 -17.12 1.75
N SER A 20 -17.21 -16.30 2.60
CA SER A 20 -17.01 -14.87 2.61
C SER A 20 -15.56 -14.66 3.04
N CYS A 21 -14.67 -14.37 2.10
CA CYS A 21 -13.42 -13.71 2.44
C CYS A 21 -13.83 -12.34 3.00
N HIS A 22 -13.92 -12.26 4.32
CA HIS A 22 -13.89 -10.99 5.01
C HIS A 22 -12.43 -10.54 4.89
N SER A 23 -12.16 -9.53 4.10
CA SER A 23 -10.99 -8.70 4.31
C SER A 23 -11.22 -8.08 5.69
N ASP A 24 -10.27 -8.25 6.60
CA ASP A 24 -10.32 -7.66 7.94
C ASP A 24 -10.00 -6.14 7.88
N ASP A 25 -10.45 -5.47 6.79
CA ASP A 25 -10.23 -4.04 6.55
C ASP A 25 -11.34 -3.27 7.24
N ASP A 26 -11.00 -2.55 8.28
CA ASP A 26 -11.91 -1.69 9.03
C ASP A 26 -11.65 -0.21 8.68
N GLU A 27 -12.68 0.50 8.18
CA GLU A 27 -12.61 1.96 8.09
C GLU A 27 -12.64 2.54 9.51
N ILE A 28 -11.62 3.35 9.84
CA ILE A 28 -11.44 3.96 11.15
C ILE A 28 -11.40 5.49 11.08
N GLY A 29 -11.51 6.16 12.22
CA GLY A 29 -11.30 7.60 12.30
C GLY A 29 -9.82 7.97 12.24
N TYR A 30 -9.49 9.16 11.72
CA TYR A 30 -8.11 9.67 11.72
C TYR A 30 -7.49 9.72 13.13
N ALA A 31 -8.30 9.97 14.16
CA ALA A 31 -7.87 9.99 15.55
C ALA A 31 -7.49 8.60 16.11
N ASP A 32 -7.91 7.54 15.43
CA ASP A 32 -7.60 6.15 15.81
C ASP A 32 -6.26 5.67 15.23
N LEU A 33 -5.64 6.44 14.33
CA LEU A 33 -4.28 6.19 13.87
C LEU A 33 -3.27 6.28 15.02
N PRO A 34 -2.17 5.52 14.98
CA PRO A 34 -1.02 5.75 15.86
C PRO A 34 -0.57 7.23 15.80
N THR A 35 -0.23 7.80 16.94
CA THR A 35 0.20 9.21 17.04
C THR A 35 1.35 9.54 16.08
N THR A 36 2.28 8.60 15.86
CA THR A 36 3.40 8.75 14.93
C THR A 36 2.90 8.99 13.50
N ALA A 37 1.90 8.21 13.06
CA ALA A 37 1.29 8.36 11.73
C ALA A 37 0.57 9.72 11.60
N GLN A 38 -0.22 10.12 12.60
CA GLN A 38 -0.88 11.42 12.61
C GLN A 38 0.11 12.58 12.49
N LEU A 39 1.24 12.53 13.24
CA LEU A 39 2.30 13.54 13.18
C LEU A 39 2.99 13.58 11.81
N PHE A 40 3.21 12.41 11.21
CA PHE A 40 3.79 12.31 9.87
C PHE A 40 2.90 12.98 8.81
N VAL A 41 1.61 12.63 8.77
CA VAL A 41 0.65 13.25 7.84
C VAL A 41 0.60 14.76 8.06
N LYS A 42 0.53 15.21 9.30
CA LYS A 42 0.54 16.65 9.63
C LYS A 42 1.81 17.37 9.19
N GLN A 43 2.95 16.71 9.26
CA GLN A 43 4.25 17.30 8.88
C GLN A 43 4.41 17.45 7.37
N TYR A 44 4.05 16.42 6.60
CA TYR A 44 4.34 16.35 5.17
C TYR A 44 3.15 16.71 4.28
N PHE A 45 1.93 16.65 4.83
CA PHE A 45 0.67 16.84 4.11
C PHE A 45 -0.27 17.80 4.87
N ALA A 46 0.28 18.86 5.45
CA ALA A 46 -0.42 19.78 6.36
C ALA A 46 -1.69 20.42 5.76
N ASP A 47 -1.69 20.68 4.46
CA ASP A 47 -2.80 21.32 3.73
C ASP A 47 -3.78 20.29 3.14
N ALA A 48 -3.47 19.01 3.22
CA ALA A 48 -4.32 17.96 2.69
C ALA A 48 -5.41 17.55 3.70
N THR A 49 -6.57 17.19 3.18
CA THR A 49 -7.63 16.53 3.94
C THR A 49 -7.65 15.06 3.59
N TYR A 50 -7.98 14.21 4.54
CA TYR A 50 -8.13 12.78 4.27
C TYR A 50 -9.54 12.47 3.76
N SER A 51 -9.63 11.52 2.83
CA SER A 51 -10.90 11.00 2.32
C SER A 51 -11.30 9.70 2.99
N ARG A 52 -10.31 8.88 3.38
CA ARG A 52 -10.50 7.58 4.01
C ARG A 52 -9.30 7.21 4.86
N VAL A 53 -9.54 6.49 5.94
CA VAL A 53 -8.52 5.86 6.78
C VAL A 53 -8.95 4.43 7.03
N GLU A 54 -8.09 3.49 6.74
CA GLU A 54 -8.34 2.07 6.97
C GLU A 54 -7.28 1.45 7.87
N LYS A 55 -7.70 0.41 8.55
CA LYS A 55 -6.87 -0.47 9.33
C LYS A 55 -7.10 -1.88 8.84
N GLU A 56 -6.05 -2.53 8.42
CA GLU A 56 -6.10 -3.92 7.98
C GLU A 56 -5.14 -4.80 8.77
N LYS A 57 -5.32 -6.10 8.67
CA LYS A 57 -4.46 -7.08 9.30
C LYS A 57 -3.77 -7.92 8.24
N ASP A 58 -2.50 -7.66 7.99
CA ASP A 58 -1.68 -8.49 7.10
C ASP A 58 -0.74 -9.38 7.90
N ASN A 59 -0.76 -10.68 7.61
CA ASN A 59 0.10 -11.70 8.24
C ASN A 59 0.15 -11.64 9.78
N GLY A 60 -0.94 -11.19 10.42
CA GLY A 60 -1.06 -11.08 11.88
C GLY A 60 -0.59 -9.75 12.46
N THR A 61 -0.08 -8.84 11.65
CA THR A 61 0.36 -7.49 12.01
C THR A 61 -0.66 -6.47 11.53
N TRP A 62 -0.90 -5.44 12.34
CA TRP A 62 -1.78 -4.35 11.94
C TRP A 62 -1.04 -3.36 11.07
N GLU A 63 -1.71 -2.94 9.98
CA GLU A 63 -1.27 -1.89 9.08
C GLU A 63 -2.35 -0.82 8.97
N TYR A 64 -1.96 0.38 8.59
CA TYR A 64 -2.88 1.51 8.44
C TYR A 64 -2.65 2.16 7.10
N GLU A 65 -3.73 2.59 6.47
CA GLU A 65 -3.68 3.29 5.20
C GLU A 65 -4.49 4.58 5.26
N VAL A 66 -3.92 5.67 4.76
CA VAL A 66 -4.55 6.99 4.71
C VAL A 66 -4.60 7.47 3.27
N TRP A 67 -5.82 7.71 2.77
CA TRP A 67 -6.06 8.33 1.46
C TRP A 67 -6.35 9.80 1.65
N LEU A 68 -5.57 10.65 0.99
CA LEU A 68 -5.78 12.09 0.97
C LEU A 68 -6.63 12.50 -0.24
N ASN A 69 -7.30 13.65 -0.15
CA ASN A 69 -8.18 14.13 -1.22
C ASN A 69 -7.45 14.55 -2.50
N ASP A 70 -6.13 14.73 -2.45
CA ASP A 70 -5.28 15.01 -3.60
C ASP A 70 -4.83 13.75 -4.37
N GLY A 71 -5.30 12.56 -3.93
CA GLY A 71 -4.94 11.26 -4.48
C GLY A 71 -3.66 10.67 -3.90
N THR A 72 -3.09 11.28 -2.88
CA THR A 72 -1.97 10.70 -2.13
C THR A 72 -2.46 9.56 -1.23
N GLN A 73 -1.70 8.49 -1.21
CA GLN A 73 -1.89 7.32 -0.37
C GLN A 73 -0.66 7.14 0.51
N VAL A 74 -0.86 6.93 1.81
CA VAL A 74 0.23 6.72 2.77
C VAL A 74 -0.08 5.49 3.61
N GLU A 75 0.83 4.54 3.60
CA GLU A 75 0.75 3.32 4.40
C GLU A 75 1.67 3.40 5.60
N PHE A 76 1.25 2.79 6.70
CA PHE A 76 1.96 2.78 7.97
C PHE A 76 1.93 1.38 8.59
N ASN A 77 3.01 1.00 9.24
CA ASN A 77 3.05 -0.20 10.06
C ASN A 77 2.28 0.00 11.39
N GLU A 78 2.19 -1.04 12.21
CA GLU A 78 1.51 -1.02 13.51
C GLU A 78 2.01 0.06 14.50
N LYS A 79 3.26 0.53 14.32
CA LYS A 79 3.86 1.60 15.13
C LYS A 79 3.58 3.00 14.61
N GLY A 80 2.91 3.10 13.44
CA GLY A 80 2.66 4.35 12.74
C GLY A 80 3.89 4.90 12.00
N GLU A 81 4.90 4.08 11.73
CA GLU A 81 6.00 4.42 10.86
C GLU A 81 5.57 4.18 9.42
N TRP A 82 5.78 5.15 8.52
CA TRP A 82 5.39 4.99 7.13
C TRP A 82 6.17 3.86 6.44
N THR A 83 5.49 3.12 5.58
CA THR A 83 6.04 2.02 4.78
C THR A 83 6.00 2.33 3.30
N SER A 84 4.92 2.96 2.82
CA SER A 84 4.72 3.34 1.43
C SER A 84 4.08 4.73 1.34
N ILE A 85 4.43 5.50 0.31
CA ILE A 85 3.83 6.79 -0.01
C ILE A 85 3.73 6.89 -1.53
N GLU A 86 2.50 7.04 -2.04
CA GLU A 86 2.22 7.27 -3.45
C GLU A 86 1.48 8.59 -3.65
N CYS A 87 2.00 9.45 -4.52
CA CYS A 87 1.40 10.72 -4.92
C CYS A 87 0.89 10.63 -6.36
N LYS A 88 -0.33 10.12 -6.54
CA LYS A 88 -0.91 9.80 -7.84
C LYS A 88 -0.91 10.97 -8.86
N TYR A 89 -1.10 12.20 -8.39
CA TYR A 89 -1.25 13.38 -9.24
C TYR A 89 -0.22 14.48 -8.94
N SER A 90 0.75 14.21 -8.07
CA SER A 90 1.77 15.14 -7.63
C SER A 90 3.13 14.46 -7.50
N THR A 91 4.09 15.13 -6.89
CA THR A 91 5.39 14.56 -6.55
C THR A 91 5.51 14.42 -5.04
N LEU A 92 6.35 13.48 -4.61
CA LEU A 92 6.63 13.28 -3.19
C LEU A 92 7.11 14.58 -2.52
N PRO A 93 6.65 14.88 -1.29
CA PRO A 93 7.12 16.03 -0.52
C PRO A 93 8.63 16.00 -0.29
N ALA A 94 9.21 17.19 -0.20
CA ALA A 94 10.64 17.32 0.09
C ALA A 94 11.00 16.70 1.46
N GLY A 95 12.12 16.01 1.54
CA GLY A 95 12.64 15.40 2.76
C GLY A 95 12.19 13.94 3.00
N ILE A 96 11.28 13.39 2.20
CA ILE A 96 10.88 11.97 2.26
C ILE A 96 11.99 11.11 1.66
N ILE A 97 12.40 11.39 0.41
CA ILE A 97 13.50 10.67 -0.23
C ILE A 97 14.84 11.24 0.24
N PRO A 98 15.81 10.38 0.62
CA PRO A 98 17.16 10.84 0.95
C PRO A 98 17.80 11.66 -0.18
N ALA A 99 18.46 12.75 0.16
CA ALA A 99 19.02 13.69 -0.82
C ALA A 99 20.02 13.05 -1.80
N ALA A 100 20.80 12.06 -1.34
CA ALA A 100 21.72 11.31 -2.19
C ALA A 100 21.01 10.52 -3.30
N ILE A 101 19.87 9.91 -2.97
CA ILE A 101 19.01 9.19 -3.94
C ILE A 101 18.41 10.16 -4.94
N LEU A 102 17.85 11.28 -4.48
CA LEU A 102 17.30 12.30 -5.40
C LEU A 102 18.35 12.83 -6.38
N ALA A 103 19.59 13.05 -5.90
CA ALA A 103 20.69 13.50 -6.76
C ALA A 103 21.08 12.45 -7.81
N ASP A 104 21.09 11.17 -7.44
CA ASP A 104 21.37 10.07 -8.38
C ASP A 104 20.24 9.91 -9.42
N ILE A 105 18.97 9.98 -8.98
CA ILE A 105 17.81 9.95 -9.90
C ILE A 105 17.88 11.11 -10.89
N ALA A 106 18.12 12.33 -10.44
CA ALA A 106 18.23 13.49 -11.31
C ALA A 106 19.33 13.37 -12.36
N LYS A 107 20.44 12.69 -12.03
CA LYS A 107 21.55 12.41 -12.93
C LYS A 107 21.24 11.30 -13.93
N ARG A 108 20.60 10.21 -13.50
CA ARG A 108 20.29 9.04 -14.35
C ARG A 108 19.09 9.27 -15.24
N TYR A 109 18.07 9.94 -14.69
CA TYR A 109 16.77 10.15 -15.31
C TYR A 109 16.39 11.64 -15.30
N PRO A 110 17.13 12.48 -16.04
CA PRO A 110 16.93 13.93 -16.01
C PRO A 110 15.49 14.31 -16.42
N GLY A 111 14.83 15.10 -15.58
CA GLY A 111 13.47 15.58 -15.81
C GLY A 111 12.36 14.67 -15.27
N LEU A 112 12.65 13.42 -14.92
CA LEU A 112 11.68 12.55 -14.27
C LEU A 112 11.68 12.79 -12.76
N LYS A 113 10.48 12.75 -12.15
CA LYS A 113 10.31 13.02 -10.72
C LYS A 113 9.67 11.80 -10.05
N PRO A 114 10.15 11.42 -8.86
CA PRO A 114 9.53 10.38 -8.08
C PRO A 114 8.11 10.74 -7.67
N TYR A 115 7.22 9.76 -7.77
CA TYR A 115 5.84 9.86 -7.30
C TYR A 115 5.48 8.82 -6.24
N LYS A 116 6.28 7.74 -6.12
CA LYS A 116 6.11 6.72 -5.07
C LYS A 116 7.45 6.39 -4.43
N ILE A 117 7.41 6.06 -3.16
CA ILE A 117 8.50 5.45 -2.41
C ILE A 117 7.95 4.39 -1.47
N GLU A 118 8.60 3.24 -1.44
CA GLU A 118 8.27 2.13 -0.56
C GLU A 118 9.53 1.66 0.17
N LYS A 119 9.36 1.28 1.45
CA LYS A 119 10.43 0.68 2.24
C LYS A 119 10.43 -0.82 2.04
N GLU A 120 11.51 -1.29 1.46
CA GLU A 120 11.77 -2.69 1.21
C GLU A 120 12.77 -3.28 2.20
N VAL A 121 12.89 -4.61 2.20
CA VAL A 121 13.94 -5.28 2.98
C VAL A 121 15.32 -4.86 2.46
N GLY A 122 16.01 -4.01 3.22
CA GLY A 122 17.36 -3.55 2.91
C GLY A 122 17.45 -2.24 2.11
N GLY A 123 16.32 -1.59 1.79
CA GLY A 123 16.37 -0.35 1.03
C GLY A 123 15.03 0.27 0.69
N TYR A 124 15.02 0.95 -0.44
CA TYR A 124 13.84 1.62 -0.98
C TYR A 124 13.57 1.16 -2.42
N GLU A 125 12.29 1.01 -2.75
CA GLU A 125 11.78 1.07 -4.10
C GLU A 125 11.26 2.49 -4.34
N ILE A 126 11.61 3.09 -5.47
CA ILE A 126 11.21 4.44 -5.84
C ILE A 126 10.71 4.46 -7.27
N ASP A 127 9.45 4.82 -7.46
CA ASP A 127 8.84 4.85 -8.77
C ASP A 127 8.96 6.24 -9.39
N ILE A 128 9.44 6.23 -10.62
CA ILE A 128 9.42 7.38 -11.53
C ILE A 128 8.65 6.95 -12.79
N PRO A 129 8.15 7.88 -13.62
CA PRO A 129 7.43 7.50 -14.83
C PRO A 129 8.19 6.49 -15.69
N GLY A 130 7.66 5.26 -15.77
CA GLY A 130 8.17 4.15 -16.58
C GLY A 130 9.27 3.29 -15.95
N PHE A 131 9.67 3.55 -14.70
CA PHE A 131 10.70 2.76 -14.03
C PHE A 131 10.49 2.65 -12.53
N ASP A 132 10.78 1.48 -11.98
CA ASP A 132 10.92 1.19 -10.56
C ASP A 132 12.42 1.13 -10.23
N LEU A 133 12.87 1.96 -9.31
CA LEU A 133 14.28 2.13 -8.98
C LEU A 133 14.56 1.60 -7.57
N TYR A 134 15.56 0.76 -7.44
CA TYR A 134 15.92 0.14 -6.17
C TYR A 134 17.22 0.71 -5.62
N TYR A 135 17.19 1.13 -4.37
CA TYR A 135 18.33 1.72 -3.65
C TYR A 135 18.50 1.07 -2.29
N THR A 136 19.73 0.98 -1.82
CA THR A 136 20.00 0.64 -0.42
C THR A 136 19.56 1.79 0.50
N TYR A 137 19.41 1.55 1.81
CA TYR A 137 19.17 2.61 2.78
C TYR A 137 20.31 3.65 2.86
N SER A 138 21.55 3.27 2.48
CA SER A 138 22.68 4.19 2.34
C SER A 138 22.64 5.06 1.09
N GLY A 139 21.69 4.81 0.17
CA GLY A 139 21.51 5.58 -1.06
C GLY A 139 22.30 5.05 -2.26
N GLU A 140 22.82 3.83 -2.20
CA GLU A 140 23.49 3.18 -3.34
C GLU A 140 22.46 2.60 -4.29
N PHE A 141 22.58 2.89 -5.58
CA PHE A 141 21.73 2.33 -6.63
C PHE A 141 21.98 0.83 -6.79
N ILE A 142 20.89 0.05 -6.80
CA ILE A 142 20.95 -1.41 -6.97
C ILE A 142 20.59 -1.79 -8.40
N ARG A 143 19.39 -1.43 -8.85
CA ARG A 143 18.86 -1.75 -10.17
C ARG A 143 17.69 -0.85 -10.54
N ALA A 144 17.30 -0.91 -11.82
CA ALA A 144 16.04 -0.36 -12.31
C ALA A 144 15.26 -1.47 -13.03
N GLU A 145 13.96 -1.44 -12.90
CA GLU A 145 13.02 -2.27 -13.64
C GLU A 145 12.09 -1.38 -14.46
N ILE A 146 11.56 -1.91 -15.56
CA ILE A 146 10.57 -1.18 -16.38
C ILE A 146 9.21 -1.40 -15.74
N ASP A 147 8.57 -0.31 -15.34
CA ASP A 147 7.16 -0.31 -14.92
C ASP A 147 6.28 -0.75 -16.12
N ARG A 148 5.45 -1.77 -15.91
CA ARG A 148 4.63 -2.44 -16.97
C ARG A 148 3.15 -2.24 -16.76
#